data_f1f35a8b1c78acb4bd82e5309ac69f27
#
_entry.id   f1f35a8b1c78acb4bd82e5309ac69f27
#
_cell.length_a   1.000
_cell.length_b   1.000
_cell.length_c   1.000
_cell.angle_alpha   90.00
_cell.angle_beta   90.00
_cell.angle_gamma   90.00
#
_symmetry.space_group_name_H-M   'P 1'
#
loop_
_entity.id
_entity.type
_entity.pdbx_description
1 polymer ?
#
loop_
_entity_poly.entity_id
_entity_poly.type
_entity_poly.pdbx_seq_one_letter_code
_entity_poly.pdbx_strand_id
1 'polypeptide(L)'
;MKRSERLMFLAGVLCAACAVTFGVVRTKEQKEKIKNSDAVILTIPADTVTALSWETGTENLSFHKEEMWTYDEDAAFPVDEEKIGELLEIFEEFGVSFVIEDVEDYGQYGLDDPEGTIRLEAGEESYEILLGDFSAMDSERYVSIGDGNAYLVKEDPMDSFNIGLSSVIKNDQVPAMDQVERIRFTGPEAYEIFYEEDSTATYSPGDIYFTSRDEKTLPLDTSRVTTYLNTVMGLGLSDYVSYNAAEEELSGYGLDEPQLVVETEYTTENEDGKEETGTFTLSVSRDPEEKEDDETVTAYARVGESGIIYRLLSGDYEKLMKMTYNDLRHQEVLPADRYDITGLTVVLEGETYQLESRGKDSDRKWTCAGEETDTAALLDALLALETERFTEEAPVGKEEIRMTVFLDNENYPQVTVALYRYDGEYCLAEVDGEPVSLVPRSQAVDLTEAVHGIVLSGGNK
;
A
#
# COMPACT_ATOMS: atom_id res chain seq x y z
N MET A 1 73.60 -10.13 -48.84
CA MET A 1 73.36 -9.37 -47.56
C MET A 1 73.66 -10.24 -46.37
N LYS A 2 74.63 -9.86 -45.57
CA LYS A 2 75.03 -10.58 -44.36
C LYS A 2 73.85 -10.54 -43.34
N ARG A 3 73.70 -11.53 -42.50
CA ARG A 3 72.61 -11.69 -41.54
C ARG A 3 72.44 -10.43 -40.68
N SER A 4 73.51 -9.71 -40.36
CA SER A 4 73.52 -8.43 -39.64
C SER A 4 72.90 -7.26 -40.42
N GLU A 5 73.04 -7.20 -41.74
CA GLU A 5 72.48 -6.15 -42.61
C GLU A 5 71.00 -6.32 -42.75
N ARG A 6 70.44 -7.53 -42.75
CA ARG A 6 68.96 -7.79 -42.69
C ARG A 6 68.38 -7.43 -41.36
N LEU A 7 69.13 -7.63 -40.28
CA LEU A 7 68.70 -7.30 -38.95
C LEU A 7 68.60 -5.75 -38.72
N MET A 8 69.63 -5.04 -39.24
CA MET A 8 69.61 -3.56 -39.21
C MET A 8 68.53 -2.95 -40.11
N PHE A 9 68.28 -3.56 -41.27
CA PHE A 9 67.22 -3.11 -42.15
C PHE A 9 65.83 -3.32 -41.49
N LEU A 10 65.55 -4.48 -40.84
CA LEU A 10 64.33 -4.76 -40.10
C LEU A 10 64.19 -3.86 -38.91
N ALA A 11 65.24 -3.57 -38.16
CA ALA A 11 65.17 -2.59 -37.05
C ALA A 11 64.86 -1.18 -37.53
N GLY A 12 65.42 -0.75 -38.66
CA GLY A 12 65.12 0.52 -39.29
C GLY A 12 63.67 0.64 -39.76
N VAL A 13 63.12 -0.44 -40.35
CA VAL A 13 61.65 -0.46 -40.70
C VAL A 13 60.75 -0.42 -39.49
N LEU A 14 61.14 -1.15 -38.42
CA LEU A 14 60.40 -1.14 -37.18
C LEU A 14 60.36 0.27 -36.50
N CYS A 15 61.55 0.92 -36.46
CA CYS A 15 61.63 2.31 -35.93
C CYS A 15 60.86 3.29 -36.80
N ALA A 16 60.84 3.15 -38.11
CA ALA A 16 60.06 4.00 -39.00
C ALA A 16 58.53 3.76 -38.79
N ALA A 17 58.12 2.50 -38.66
CA ALA A 17 56.73 2.16 -38.37
C ALA A 17 56.32 2.72 -37.02
N CYS A 18 57.12 2.59 -35.97
CA CYS A 18 56.84 3.18 -34.63
C CYS A 18 56.78 4.71 -34.70
N ALA A 19 57.65 5.37 -35.46
CA ALA A 19 57.63 6.82 -35.62
C ALA A 19 56.39 7.32 -36.37
N VAL A 20 55.94 6.57 -37.40
CA VAL A 20 54.70 6.89 -38.13
C VAL A 20 53.49 6.65 -37.24
N THR A 21 53.45 5.53 -36.50
CA THR A 21 52.36 5.25 -35.56
C THR A 21 52.29 6.30 -34.45
N PHE A 22 53.46 6.67 -33.89
CA PHE A 22 53.54 7.72 -32.87
C PHE A 22 53.12 9.10 -33.43
N GLY A 23 53.52 9.40 -34.66
CA GLY A 23 53.08 10.64 -35.34
C GLY A 23 51.57 10.67 -35.60
N VAL A 24 50.98 9.55 -36.05
CA VAL A 24 49.54 9.43 -36.30
C VAL A 24 48.74 9.48 -34.99
N VAL A 25 49.21 8.79 -33.95
CA VAL A 25 48.56 8.86 -32.61
C VAL A 25 48.62 10.27 -32.04
N ARG A 26 49.80 10.93 -32.15
CA ARG A 26 49.96 12.29 -31.62
C ARG A 26 49.24 13.36 -32.42
N THR A 27 49.02 13.15 -33.72
CA THR A 27 48.18 14.05 -34.55
C THR A 27 46.70 13.78 -34.36
N LYS A 28 46.27 12.58 -33.99
CA LYS A 28 44.88 12.33 -33.54
C LYS A 28 44.61 12.90 -32.15
N GLU A 29 45.55 12.76 -31.21
CA GLU A 29 45.45 13.38 -29.86
C GLU A 29 45.51 14.90 -29.86
N GLN A 30 46.00 15.53 -30.95
CA GLN A 30 45.99 16.99 -31.09
C GLN A 30 44.73 17.57 -31.75
N LYS A 31 43.87 16.74 -32.33
CA LYS A 31 42.65 17.18 -33.00
C LYS A 31 41.45 17.34 -32.03
N GLU A 32 41.43 16.55 -30.99
CA GLU A 32 40.41 16.68 -29.95
C GLU A 32 41.12 16.75 -28.61
N LYS A 33 41.01 17.88 -27.92
CA LYS A 33 41.58 18.06 -26.57
C LYS A 33 40.64 17.49 -25.54
N ILE A 34 40.73 16.21 -25.22
CA ILE A 34 40.00 15.61 -24.11
C ILE A 34 40.69 16.03 -22.83
N LYS A 35 39.95 16.72 -21.96
CA LYS A 35 40.39 17.19 -20.64
C LYS A 35 39.50 16.63 -19.54
N ASN A 36 40.14 16.01 -18.54
CA ASN A 36 39.48 15.80 -17.27
C ASN A 36 38.99 17.15 -16.73
N SER A 37 37.72 17.21 -16.30
CA SER A 37 37.09 18.43 -15.83
C SER A 37 36.16 18.14 -14.65
N ASP A 38 36.13 19.02 -13.68
CA ASP A 38 35.09 19.11 -12.67
C ASP A 38 34.27 20.38 -12.90
N ALA A 39 34.16 20.81 -14.15
CA ALA A 39 33.44 22.04 -14.49
C ALA A 39 31.93 21.83 -14.43
N VAL A 40 31.23 22.88 -14.07
CA VAL A 40 29.80 23.04 -14.26
C VAL A 40 29.59 23.78 -15.58
N ILE A 41 28.84 23.19 -16.49
CA ILE A 41 28.64 23.76 -17.85
C ILE A 41 27.34 24.55 -17.96
N LEU A 42 26.33 24.22 -17.12
CA LEU A 42 25.11 25.02 -16.99
C LEU A 42 24.79 25.19 -15.48
N THR A 43 24.23 26.36 -15.18
CA THR A 43 23.69 26.68 -13.87
C THR A 43 22.36 27.40 -14.12
N ILE A 44 21.24 26.65 -14.03
CA ILE A 44 19.91 27.18 -14.33
C ILE A 44 19.06 26.96 -13.06
N PRO A 45 18.79 28.00 -12.27
CA PRO A 45 17.93 27.86 -11.09
C PRO A 45 16.52 27.42 -11.51
N ALA A 46 16.01 26.36 -10.88
CA ALA A 46 14.71 25.75 -11.24
C ALA A 46 13.55 26.75 -11.19
N ASP A 47 13.58 27.71 -10.26
CA ASP A 47 12.57 28.76 -10.10
C ASP A 47 12.53 29.80 -11.24
N THR A 48 13.59 29.88 -12.07
CA THR A 48 13.65 30.75 -13.22
C THR A 48 13.12 30.14 -14.50
N VAL A 49 12.92 28.82 -14.52
CA VAL A 49 12.46 28.06 -15.70
C VAL A 49 10.96 28.29 -15.93
N THR A 50 10.62 28.68 -17.14
CA THR A 50 9.24 28.99 -17.57
C THR A 50 8.70 28.04 -18.64
N ALA A 51 9.58 27.27 -19.31
CA ALA A 51 9.18 26.19 -20.20
C ALA A 51 10.19 25.04 -20.12
N LEU A 52 9.68 23.82 -20.20
CA LEU A 52 10.45 22.58 -20.22
C LEU A 52 9.85 21.64 -21.25
N SER A 53 10.68 21.13 -22.16
CA SER A 53 10.26 20.05 -23.05
C SER A 53 11.38 19.05 -23.24
N TRP A 54 11.00 17.79 -23.49
CA TRP A 54 11.96 16.75 -23.81
C TRP A 54 11.39 15.76 -24.81
N GLU A 55 12.27 15.23 -25.59
CA GLU A 55 12.02 14.14 -26.54
C GLU A 55 12.99 13.01 -26.23
N THR A 56 12.51 11.86 -25.77
CA THR A 56 13.29 10.68 -25.47
C THR A 56 12.55 9.43 -25.94
N GLY A 57 13.21 8.61 -26.77
CA GLY A 57 12.58 7.40 -27.28
C GLY A 57 11.26 7.65 -28.02
N THR A 58 10.12 7.30 -27.42
CA THR A 58 8.79 7.45 -28.01
C THR A 58 8.00 8.62 -27.45
N GLU A 59 8.51 9.28 -26.41
CA GLU A 59 7.82 10.35 -25.70
C GLU A 59 8.33 11.73 -26.18
N ASN A 60 7.39 12.65 -26.37
CA ASN A 60 7.66 14.05 -26.64
C ASN A 60 6.71 14.88 -25.78
N LEU A 61 7.22 15.43 -24.69
CA LEU A 61 6.43 16.11 -23.66
C LEU A 61 6.89 17.57 -23.56
N SER A 62 5.93 18.48 -23.38
CA SER A 62 6.19 19.91 -23.35
C SER A 62 5.26 20.59 -22.33
N PHE A 63 5.85 21.43 -21.51
CA PHE A 63 5.20 22.09 -20.38
C PHE A 63 5.62 23.55 -20.34
N HIS A 64 4.71 24.43 -19.96
CA HIS A 64 5.01 25.82 -19.65
C HIS A 64 4.48 26.22 -18.29
N LYS A 65 5.05 27.25 -17.70
CA LYS A 65 4.69 27.79 -16.39
C LYS A 65 4.23 29.24 -16.52
N GLU A 66 2.98 29.50 -16.17
CA GLU A 66 2.47 30.85 -15.91
C GLU A 66 2.42 31.09 -14.39
N GLU A 67 1.31 30.73 -13.70
CA GLU A 67 1.23 30.66 -12.25
C GLU A 67 1.58 29.23 -11.76
N MET A 68 1.18 28.22 -12.52
CA MET A 68 1.45 26.79 -12.31
C MET A 68 1.96 26.15 -13.60
N TRP A 69 2.61 25.00 -13.48
CA TRP A 69 3.01 24.21 -14.64
C TRP A 69 1.78 23.65 -15.36
N THR A 70 1.78 23.73 -16.67
CA THR A 70 0.69 23.28 -17.55
C THR A 70 1.27 22.42 -18.66
N TYR A 71 0.63 21.30 -18.95
CA TYR A 71 0.97 20.47 -20.11
C TYR A 71 0.44 21.10 -21.39
N ASP A 72 1.29 21.27 -22.40
CA ASP A 72 0.97 22.06 -23.60
C ASP A 72 -0.09 21.41 -24.50
N GLU A 73 -0.17 20.07 -24.52
CA GLU A 73 -1.15 19.37 -25.35
C GLU A 73 -2.55 19.31 -24.69
N ASP A 74 -2.62 19.33 -23.35
CA ASP A 74 -3.88 19.35 -22.62
C ASP A 74 -3.76 20.12 -21.29
N ALA A 75 -4.29 21.31 -21.25
CA ALA A 75 -4.29 22.16 -20.05
C ALA A 75 -5.14 21.59 -18.88
N ALA A 76 -5.96 20.57 -19.11
CA ALA A 76 -6.71 19.90 -18.06
C ALA A 76 -5.88 18.83 -17.32
N PHE A 77 -4.70 18.48 -17.85
CA PHE A 77 -3.81 17.51 -17.20
C PHE A 77 -3.25 18.09 -15.89
N PRO A 78 -3.45 17.41 -14.74
CA PRO A 78 -2.96 17.90 -13.46
C PRO A 78 -1.46 17.63 -13.32
N VAL A 79 -0.62 18.62 -13.62
CA VAL A 79 0.84 18.50 -13.52
C VAL A 79 1.28 18.49 -12.07
N ASP A 80 2.17 17.57 -11.72
CA ASP A 80 2.87 17.55 -10.45
C ASP A 80 4.07 18.51 -10.48
N GLU A 81 3.94 19.65 -9.82
CA GLU A 81 4.99 20.68 -9.78
C GLU A 81 6.26 20.22 -9.07
N GLU A 82 6.14 19.33 -8.08
CA GLU A 82 7.28 18.78 -7.38
C GLU A 82 8.10 17.88 -8.31
N LYS A 83 7.42 17.04 -9.12
CA LYS A 83 8.07 16.21 -10.13
C LYS A 83 8.76 17.02 -11.22
N ILE A 84 8.14 18.10 -11.68
CA ILE A 84 8.82 19.02 -12.61
C ILE A 84 10.04 19.67 -11.92
N GLY A 85 9.93 20.04 -10.64
CA GLY A 85 11.05 20.56 -9.85
C GLY A 85 12.21 19.56 -9.77
N GLU A 86 11.95 18.30 -9.44
CA GLU A 86 12.94 17.23 -9.40
C GLU A 86 13.66 17.03 -10.75
N LEU A 87 12.94 17.14 -11.87
CA LEU A 87 13.55 17.08 -13.21
C LEU A 87 14.50 18.25 -13.49
N LEU A 88 14.22 19.41 -12.94
CA LEU A 88 15.02 20.62 -13.15
C LEU A 88 16.27 20.68 -12.25
N GLU A 89 16.30 19.96 -11.12
CA GLU A 89 17.43 19.99 -10.18
C GLU A 89 18.77 19.65 -10.84
N ILE A 90 18.80 18.72 -11.79
CA ILE A 90 20.03 18.32 -12.50
C ILE A 90 20.72 19.51 -13.20
N PHE A 91 19.95 20.54 -13.59
CA PHE A 91 20.47 21.71 -14.30
C PHE A 91 20.87 22.86 -13.38
N GLU A 92 20.59 22.77 -12.08
CA GLU A 92 21.07 23.77 -11.10
C GLU A 92 22.60 23.76 -10.99
N GLU A 93 23.22 22.56 -11.15
CA GLU A 93 24.67 22.39 -11.20
C GLU A 93 25.05 21.27 -12.18
N PHE A 94 24.87 21.52 -13.49
CA PHE A 94 25.11 20.48 -14.50
C PHE A 94 26.61 20.25 -14.70
N GLY A 95 27.12 19.27 -13.99
CA GLY A 95 28.55 18.96 -13.88
C GLY A 95 29.02 17.95 -14.91
N VAL A 96 30.27 18.11 -15.34
CA VAL A 96 30.93 17.22 -16.31
C VAL A 96 32.22 16.61 -15.74
N SER A 97 32.56 15.42 -16.21
CA SER A 97 33.83 14.71 -15.91
C SER A 97 34.86 14.95 -17.01
N PHE A 98 34.43 15.12 -18.26
CA PHE A 98 35.28 15.36 -19.40
C PHE A 98 34.70 16.43 -20.33
N VAL A 99 35.60 17.19 -20.94
CA VAL A 99 35.29 18.14 -22.00
C VAL A 99 36.06 17.73 -23.25
N ILE A 100 35.37 17.65 -24.38
CA ILE A 100 35.92 17.47 -25.71
C ILE A 100 35.76 18.74 -26.45
N GLU A 101 36.85 19.52 -26.57
CA GLU A 101 36.86 20.84 -27.20
C GLU A 101 36.96 20.76 -28.73
N ASP A 102 36.39 21.70 -29.46
CA ASP A 102 36.48 21.85 -30.90
C ASP A 102 36.05 20.60 -31.67
N VAL A 103 34.87 20.03 -31.37
CA VAL A 103 34.33 18.82 -31.98
C VAL A 103 34.14 19.01 -33.50
N GLU A 104 34.84 18.19 -34.33
CA GLU A 104 34.70 18.23 -35.80
C GLU A 104 33.59 17.28 -36.30
N ASP A 105 33.32 16.19 -35.56
CA ASP A 105 32.39 15.12 -35.94
C ASP A 105 31.54 14.71 -34.72
N TYR A 106 30.35 15.23 -34.60
CA TYR A 106 29.40 14.91 -33.52
C TYR A 106 28.85 13.48 -33.60
N GLY A 107 28.85 12.85 -34.77
CA GLY A 107 28.42 11.47 -34.96
C GLY A 107 29.22 10.44 -34.18
N GLN A 108 30.50 10.77 -33.81
CA GLN A 108 31.32 9.91 -32.96
C GLN A 108 30.77 9.74 -31.53
N TYR A 109 29.89 10.66 -31.12
CA TYR A 109 29.30 10.76 -29.78
C TYR A 109 27.77 10.57 -29.80
N GLY A 110 27.21 10.18 -30.97
CA GLY A 110 25.75 10.08 -31.13
C GLY A 110 25.01 11.43 -31.08
N LEU A 111 25.71 12.55 -31.24
CA LEU A 111 25.13 13.89 -31.08
C LEU A 111 24.64 14.52 -32.40
N ASP A 112 24.83 13.88 -33.55
CA ASP A 112 24.24 14.25 -34.85
C ASP A 112 22.84 13.58 -35.04
N ASP A 113 22.57 12.50 -34.30
CA ASP A 113 21.27 11.83 -34.19
C ASP A 113 21.04 11.44 -32.70
N PRO A 114 20.75 12.43 -31.83
CA PRO A 114 20.74 12.22 -30.38
C PRO A 114 19.62 11.29 -29.92
N GLU A 115 19.92 10.44 -28.91
CA GLU A 115 18.92 9.59 -28.26
C GLU A 115 17.83 10.35 -27.53
N GLY A 116 18.11 11.60 -27.14
CA GLY A 116 17.15 12.51 -26.54
C GLY A 116 17.55 13.96 -26.69
N THR A 117 16.57 14.85 -26.54
CA THR A 117 16.76 16.29 -26.54
C THR A 117 15.93 16.92 -25.44
N ILE A 118 16.55 17.77 -24.61
CA ILE A 118 15.88 18.53 -23.57
C ILE A 118 15.98 20.02 -23.91
N ARG A 119 14.87 20.73 -23.80
CA ARG A 119 14.81 22.18 -24.03
C ARG A 119 14.25 22.89 -22.82
N LEU A 120 14.88 23.98 -22.43
CA LEU A 120 14.52 24.80 -21.28
C LEU A 120 14.44 26.28 -21.70
N GLU A 121 13.46 26.99 -21.18
CA GLU A 121 13.41 28.46 -21.26
C GLU A 121 13.49 29.01 -19.83
N ALA A 122 14.48 29.89 -19.59
CA ALA A 122 14.66 30.57 -18.31
C ALA A 122 14.87 32.07 -18.53
N GLY A 123 13.86 32.85 -18.21
CA GLY A 123 13.83 34.27 -18.50
C GLY A 123 13.87 34.58 -20.00
N GLU A 124 14.94 35.24 -20.49
CA GLU A 124 15.14 35.52 -21.92
C GLU A 124 16.07 34.51 -22.62
N GLU A 125 16.58 33.52 -21.87
CA GLU A 125 17.53 32.51 -22.37
C GLU A 125 16.83 31.22 -22.71
N SER A 126 17.27 30.56 -23.79
CA SER A 126 16.79 29.24 -24.21
C SER A 126 17.97 28.29 -24.30
N TYR A 127 17.81 27.12 -23.74
CA TYR A 127 18.81 26.07 -23.67
C TYR A 127 18.32 24.83 -24.42
N GLU A 128 19.20 24.27 -25.25
CA GLU A 128 18.98 22.99 -25.91
C GLU A 128 20.10 22.03 -25.51
N ILE A 129 19.74 20.88 -24.97
CA ILE A 129 20.68 19.89 -24.48
C ILE A 129 20.44 18.62 -25.27
N LEU A 130 21.43 18.21 -26.08
CA LEU A 130 21.40 17.01 -26.89
C LEU A 130 22.03 15.87 -26.11
N LEU A 131 21.33 14.75 -26.01
CA LEU A 131 21.75 13.53 -25.30
C LEU A 131 22.20 12.51 -26.33
N GLY A 132 23.51 12.30 -26.46
CA GLY A 132 24.13 11.36 -27.39
C GLY A 132 24.29 9.97 -26.79
N ASP A 133 25.28 9.22 -27.31
CA ASP A 133 25.57 7.84 -26.90
C ASP A 133 26.00 7.75 -25.44
N PHE A 134 25.67 6.62 -24.80
CA PHE A 134 26.17 6.28 -23.47
C PHE A 134 27.53 5.56 -23.56
N SER A 135 28.56 6.12 -22.92
CA SER A 135 29.90 5.50 -22.80
C SER A 135 29.88 4.41 -21.73
N ALA A 136 29.84 3.16 -22.16
CA ALA A 136 29.91 2.01 -21.24
C ALA A 136 31.27 1.90 -20.50
N MET A 137 32.31 2.58 -21.01
CA MET A 137 33.64 2.57 -20.39
C MET A 137 33.72 3.51 -19.22
N ASP A 138 33.11 4.68 -19.36
CA ASP A 138 33.11 5.76 -18.34
C ASP A 138 31.85 5.70 -17.47
N SER A 139 30.81 4.98 -17.90
CA SER A 139 29.47 4.96 -17.31
C SER A 139 28.81 6.33 -17.28
N GLU A 140 28.99 7.09 -18.35
CA GLU A 140 28.55 8.47 -18.52
C GLU A 140 28.02 8.70 -19.93
N ARG A 141 27.16 9.69 -20.12
CA ARG A 141 26.59 10.04 -21.43
C ARG A 141 27.32 11.21 -22.07
N TYR A 142 27.46 11.14 -23.40
CA TYR A 142 27.86 12.30 -24.19
C TYR A 142 26.72 13.27 -24.33
N VAL A 143 27.00 14.57 -24.07
CA VAL A 143 26.02 15.65 -24.12
C VAL A 143 26.60 16.82 -24.89
N SER A 144 25.76 17.58 -25.59
CA SER A 144 26.09 18.87 -26.18
C SER A 144 25.09 19.93 -25.75
N ILE A 145 25.58 21.13 -25.46
CA ILE A 145 24.77 22.34 -25.15
C ILE A 145 24.84 23.39 -26.27
N GLY A 146 25.32 22.99 -27.46
CA GLY A 146 25.37 23.86 -28.64
C GLY A 146 26.55 24.87 -28.70
N ASP A 147 27.51 24.76 -27.80
CA ASP A 147 28.66 25.66 -27.67
C ASP A 147 29.91 25.24 -28.49
N GLY A 148 29.79 24.17 -29.28
CA GLY A 148 30.89 23.64 -30.11
C GLY A 148 31.67 22.51 -29.45
N ASN A 149 31.32 22.11 -28.22
CA ASN A 149 31.95 21.07 -27.47
C ASN A 149 31.02 19.86 -27.31
N ALA A 150 31.60 18.70 -26.92
CA ALA A 150 30.90 17.58 -26.37
C ALA A 150 31.40 17.29 -24.95
N TYR A 151 30.54 16.80 -24.11
CA TYR A 151 30.77 16.62 -22.70
C TYR A 151 30.43 15.19 -22.28
N LEU A 152 31.17 14.60 -21.33
CA LEU A 152 30.70 13.48 -20.54
C LEU A 152 30.16 14.02 -19.23
N VAL A 153 28.89 13.76 -18.96
CA VAL A 153 28.19 14.32 -17.80
C VAL A 153 28.20 13.36 -16.63
N LYS A 154 28.34 13.90 -15.40
CA LYS A 154 28.40 13.11 -14.16
C LYS A 154 27.07 12.43 -13.84
N GLU A 155 25.97 13.09 -14.15
CA GLU A 155 24.62 12.58 -14.01
C GLU A 155 23.98 12.46 -15.38
N ASP A 156 23.51 11.27 -15.74
CA ASP A 156 22.86 11.06 -17.03
C ASP A 156 21.43 11.59 -17.00
N PRO A 157 21.10 12.63 -17.77
CA PRO A 157 19.73 13.14 -17.82
C PRO A 157 18.69 12.10 -18.29
N MET A 158 19.11 11.06 -19.04
CA MET A 158 18.20 10.00 -19.45
C MET A 158 17.63 9.21 -18.27
N ASP A 159 18.33 9.14 -17.13
CA ASP A 159 17.83 8.47 -15.93
C ASP A 159 16.58 9.16 -15.38
N SER A 160 16.48 10.48 -15.55
CA SER A 160 15.33 11.28 -15.08
C SER A 160 14.32 11.58 -16.18
N PHE A 161 14.76 11.83 -17.42
CA PHE A 161 13.90 12.28 -18.52
C PHE A 161 13.37 11.15 -19.43
N ASN A 162 13.82 9.89 -19.26
CA ASN A 162 13.22 8.76 -19.98
C ASN A 162 11.93 8.27 -19.31
N ILE A 163 10.98 9.18 -19.13
CA ILE A 163 9.71 8.96 -18.45
C ILE A 163 8.56 9.44 -19.33
N GLY A 164 7.40 8.82 -19.15
CA GLY A 164 6.16 9.21 -19.83
C GLY A 164 5.32 10.20 -19.02
N LEU A 165 4.24 10.69 -19.62
CA LEU A 165 3.30 11.66 -19.03
C LEU A 165 2.75 11.19 -17.68
N SER A 166 2.53 9.87 -17.50
CA SER A 166 2.04 9.31 -16.25
C SER A 166 2.97 9.47 -15.04
N SER A 167 4.25 9.83 -15.29
CA SER A 167 5.22 10.05 -14.21
C SER A 167 5.20 11.47 -13.64
N VAL A 168 4.53 12.39 -14.33
CA VAL A 168 4.44 13.81 -13.95
C VAL A 168 3.02 14.26 -13.64
N ILE A 169 2.10 13.31 -13.42
CA ILE A 169 0.74 13.61 -12.97
C ILE A 169 0.71 13.81 -11.45
N LYS A 170 -0.02 14.81 -10.99
CA LYS A 170 -0.36 14.99 -9.58
C LYS A 170 -1.53 14.08 -9.21
N ASN A 171 -1.20 12.87 -8.78
CA ASN A 171 -2.19 11.91 -8.30
C ASN A 171 -2.85 12.37 -7.01
N ASP A 172 -4.11 11.94 -6.82
CA ASP A 172 -4.76 12.03 -5.51
C ASP A 172 -3.98 11.23 -4.47
N GLN A 173 -4.02 11.69 -3.23
CA GLN A 173 -3.34 11.05 -2.11
C GLN A 173 -4.37 10.49 -1.13
N VAL A 174 -4.13 9.27 -0.64
CA VAL A 174 -4.83 8.79 0.55
C VAL A 174 -4.11 9.39 1.76
N PRO A 175 -4.79 10.18 2.60
CA PRO A 175 -4.14 10.81 3.73
C PRO A 175 -3.67 9.79 4.77
N ALA A 176 -2.62 10.14 5.52
CA ALA A 176 -2.32 9.45 6.77
C ALA A 176 -3.45 9.72 7.78
N MET A 177 -3.96 8.66 8.40
CA MET A 177 -5.04 8.73 9.38
C MET A 177 -4.52 8.13 10.68
N ASP A 178 -4.09 9.00 11.63
CA ASP A 178 -3.54 8.54 12.91
C ASP A 178 -4.63 7.93 13.77
N GLN A 179 -5.84 8.53 13.74
CA GLN A 179 -7.04 7.99 14.36
C GLN A 179 -8.25 8.23 13.46
N VAL A 180 -9.03 7.20 13.22
CA VAL A 180 -10.30 7.30 12.49
C VAL A 180 -11.45 7.33 13.48
N GLU A 181 -12.16 8.45 13.51
CA GLU A 181 -13.29 8.68 14.42
C GLU A 181 -14.57 8.03 13.90
N ARG A 182 -14.73 7.99 12.57
CA ARG A 182 -15.94 7.52 11.93
C ARG A 182 -15.66 6.96 10.54
N ILE A 183 -16.34 5.86 10.22
CA ILE A 183 -16.35 5.28 8.88
C ILE A 183 -17.81 5.12 8.49
N ARG A 184 -18.22 5.66 7.34
CA ARG A 184 -19.52 5.41 6.73
C ARG A 184 -19.37 4.59 5.47
N PHE A 185 -20.16 3.56 5.37
CA PHE A 185 -20.25 2.72 4.18
C PHE A 185 -21.57 2.94 3.48
N THR A 186 -21.51 3.09 2.16
CA THR A 186 -22.65 3.00 1.25
C THR A 186 -22.30 1.95 0.20
N GLY A 187 -23.14 0.94 0.04
CA GLY A 187 -22.85 -0.16 -0.90
C GLY A 187 -23.60 -1.44 -0.55
N PRO A 188 -22.94 -2.62 -0.50
CA PRO A 188 -23.57 -3.90 -0.21
C PRO A 188 -24.28 -3.92 1.14
N GLU A 189 -23.75 -3.20 2.10
CA GLU A 189 -24.35 -2.93 3.40
C GLU A 189 -24.09 -1.46 3.78
N ALA A 190 -25.13 -0.70 4.07
CA ALA A 190 -25.00 0.69 4.47
C ALA A 190 -25.06 0.80 6.00
N TYR A 191 -23.97 1.22 6.61
CA TYR A 191 -23.89 1.42 8.06
C TYR A 191 -22.69 2.31 8.42
N GLU A 192 -22.57 2.62 9.71
CA GLU A 192 -21.54 3.49 10.26
C GLU A 192 -20.78 2.76 11.36
N ILE A 193 -19.47 2.94 11.37
CA ILE A 193 -18.57 2.58 12.45
C ILE A 193 -18.13 3.87 13.15
N PHE A 194 -18.04 3.85 14.47
CA PHE A 194 -17.53 4.96 15.27
C PHE A 194 -16.53 4.46 16.32
N TYR A 195 -15.58 5.33 16.63
CA TYR A 195 -14.57 5.12 17.66
C TYR A 195 -15.13 5.52 19.03
N GLU A 196 -14.91 4.69 20.05
CA GLU A 196 -15.24 4.96 21.43
C GLU A 196 -14.25 4.24 22.35
N GLU A 197 -13.32 4.98 22.91
CA GLU A 197 -12.41 4.46 23.92
C GLU A 197 -13.16 4.26 25.25
N ASP A 198 -12.83 3.22 26.03
CA ASP A 198 -13.46 2.89 27.30
C ASP A 198 -14.98 2.65 27.22
N SER A 199 -15.49 2.10 26.09
CA SER A 199 -16.90 1.82 25.92
C SER A 199 -17.40 0.78 26.92
N THR A 200 -18.61 1.00 27.42
CA THR A 200 -19.32 0.04 28.28
C THR A 200 -20.13 -0.99 27.47
N ALA A 201 -20.07 -0.96 26.16
CA ALA A 201 -20.84 -1.83 25.25
C ALA A 201 -20.09 -3.11 24.85
N THR A 202 -18.95 -3.40 25.49
CA THR A 202 -18.17 -4.61 25.24
C THR A 202 -17.59 -5.18 26.52
N TYR A 203 -17.23 -6.46 26.47
CA TYR A 203 -16.41 -7.12 27.48
C TYR A 203 -15.01 -7.50 26.95
N SER A 204 -14.72 -7.17 25.72
CA SER A 204 -13.40 -7.31 25.13
C SER A 204 -12.61 -6.02 25.36
N PRO A 205 -11.48 -6.07 26.09
CA PRO A 205 -10.77 -4.85 26.49
C PRO A 205 -10.04 -4.14 25.33
N GLY A 206 -9.99 -4.77 24.15
CA GLY A 206 -9.35 -4.21 22.97
C GLY A 206 -10.31 -3.53 22.00
N ASP A 207 -11.63 -3.56 22.26
CA ASP A 207 -12.62 -2.99 21.36
C ASP A 207 -12.71 -1.49 21.52
N ILE A 208 -12.42 -0.79 20.42
CA ILE A 208 -12.54 0.68 20.32
C ILE A 208 -13.41 1.11 19.13
N TYR A 209 -13.85 0.18 18.29
CA TYR A 209 -14.75 0.44 17.17
C TYR A 209 -16.09 -0.24 17.38
N PHE A 210 -17.16 0.51 17.13
CA PHE A 210 -18.53 0.10 17.36
C PHE A 210 -19.43 0.48 16.21
N THR A 211 -20.58 -0.18 16.13
CA THR A 211 -21.68 0.19 15.23
C THR A 211 -23.00 0.21 15.99
N SER A 212 -24.00 0.89 15.44
CA SER A 212 -25.35 0.90 15.99
C SER A 212 -26.30 0.09 15.11
N ARG A 213 -26.96 -0.92 15.72
CA ARG A 213 -27.97 -1.75 15.06
C ARG A 213 -29.15 -1.95 16.03
N ASP A 214 -30.37 -1.78 15.55
CA ASP A 214 -31.58 -1.96 16.35
C ASP A 214 -31.53 -1.26 17.72
N GLU A 215 -31.04 -0.02 17.72
CA GLU A 215 -30.85 0.82 18.91
C GLU A 215 -29.82 0.25 19.93
N LYS A 216 -29.05 -0.76 19.56
CA LYS A 216 -27.94 -1.32 20.36
C LYS A 216 -26.60 -0.89 19.79
N THR A 217 -25.67 -0.54 20.66
CA THR A 217 -24.25 -0.40 20.33
C THR A 217 -23.62 -1.78 20.35
N LEU A 218 -23.03 -2.19 19.25
CA LEU A 218 -22.40 -3.49 19.07
C LEU A 218 -20.89 -3.33 18.80
N PRO A 219 -20.05 -4.09 19.49
CA PRO A 219 -18.62 -4.04 19.26
C PRO A 219 -18.23 -4.66 17.91
N LEU A 220 -17.15 -4.16 17.35
CA LEU A 220 -16.46 -4.72 16.20
C LEU A 220 -15.07 -5.18 16.62
N ASP A 221 -14.51 -6.13 15.86
CA ASP A 221 -13.13 -6.54 16.03
C ASP A 221 -12.19 -5.41 15.57
N THR A 222 -11.57 -4.74 16.53
CA THR A 222 -10.65 -3.63 16.29
C THR A 222 -9.53 -4.01 15.30
N SER A 223 -9.03 -5.24 15.35
CA SER A 223 -7.96 -5.70 14.43
C SER A 223 -8.47 -5.79 12.99
N ARG A 224 -9.72 -6.24 12.80
CA ARG A 224 -10.34 -6.32 11.48
C ARG A 224 -10.65 -4.94 10.91
N VAL A 225 -11.21 -4.05 11.73
CA VAL A 225 -11.44 -2.65 11.32
C VAL A 225 -10.12 -1.96 10.98
N THR A 226 -9.09 -2.12 11.81
CA THR A 226 -7.75 -1.56 11.54
C THR A 226 -7.14 -2.14 10.26
N THR A 227 -7.30 -3.46 10.02
CA THR A 227 -6.83 -4.09 8.79
C THR A 227 -7.54 -3.54 7.56
N TYR A 228 -8.85 -3.29 7.66
CA TYR A 228 -9.62 -2.65 6.60
C TYR A 228 -9.12 -1.21 6.33
N LEU A 229 -8.95 -0.41 7.36
CA LEU A 229 -8.41 0.95 7.26
C LEU A 229 -7.00 0.97 6.65
N ASN A 230 -6.14 0.03 7.04
CA ASN A 230 -4.82 -0.13 6.43
C ASN A 230 -4.90 -0.49 4.94
N THR A 231 -5.93 -1.22 4.52
CA THR A 231 -6.18 -1.47 3.09
C THR A 231 -6.53 -0.17 2.37
N VAL A 232 -7.39 0.67 2.95
CA VAL A 232 -7.74 1.99 2.38
C VAL A 232 -6.51 2.89 2.31
N MET A 233 -5.76 3.03 3.40
CA MET A 233 -4.56 3.89 3.48
C MET A 233 -3.42 3.40 2.58
N GLY A 234 -3.35 2.10 2.31
CA GLY A 234 -2.33 1.48 1.48
C GLY A 234 -2.64 1.44 -0.02
N LEU A 235 -3.73 2.06 -0.46
CA LEU A 235 -4.07 2.08 -1.89
C LEU A 235 -3.05 2.88 -2.69
N GLY A 236 -2.49 2.23 -3.72
CA GLY A 236 -1.61 2.89 -4.69
C GLY A 236 -2.42 3.56 -5.79
N LEU A 237 -2.71 4.85 -5.64
CA LEU A 237 -3.44 5.66 -6.63
C LEU A 237 -2.46 6.22 -7.67
N SER A 238 -1.96 5.35 -8.57
CA SER A 238 -0.98 5.73 -9.59
C SER A 238 -1.33 5.25 -11.01
N ASP A 239 -2.14 4.22 -11.15
CA ASP A 239 -2.61 3.71 -12.46
C ASP A 239 -3.92 4.40 -12.83
N TYR A 240 -3.85 5.62 -13.35
CA TYR A 240 -5.02 6.34 -13.79
C TYR A 240 -5.46 5.88 -15.20
N VAL A 241 -6.77 5.83 -15.42
CA VAL A 241 -7.40 5.55 -16.73
C VAL A 241 -8.02 6.80 -17.35
N SER A 242 -8.30 7.81 -16.54
CA SER A 242 -8.70 9.16 -16.95
C SER A 242 -8.19 10.14 -15.90
N TYR A 243 -7.77 11.32 -16.33
CA TYR A 243 -7.33 12.40 -15.42
C TYR A 243 -8.27 13.60 -15.41
N ASN A 244 -9.30 13.60 -16.25
CA ASN A 244 -10.28 14.68 -16.37
C ASN A 244 -11.64 14.13 -16.76
N ALA A 245 -12.10 13.08 -16.03
CA ALA A 245 -13.41 12.49 -16.29
C ALA A 245 -14.53 13.47 -15.94
N ALA A 246 -15.40 13.74 -16.92
CA ALA A 246 -16.63 14.50 -16.67
C ALA A 246 -17.67 13.61 -15.98
N GLU A 247 -18.63 14.23 -15.27
CA GLU A 247 -19.69 13.49 -14.55
C GLU A 247 -20.47 12.53 -15.47
N GLU A 248 -20.67 12.88 -16.75
CA GLU A 248 -21.35 12.04 -17.74
C GLU A 248 -20.55 10.81 -18.15
N GLU A 249 -19.25 10.81 -17.92
CA GLU A 249 -18.34 9.71 -18.25
C GLU A 249 -18.21 8.69 -17.12
N LEU A 250 -18.61 9.05 -15.88
CA LEU A 250 -18.51 8.18 -14.71
C LEU A 250 -19.26 6.87 -14.86
N SER A 251 -20.35 6.87 -15.62
CA SER A 251 -21.13 5.66 -15.92
C SER A 251 -20.32 4.60 -16.69
N GLY A 252 -19.31 5.01 -17.48
CA GLY A 252 -18.40 4.10 -18.16
C GLY A 252 -17.48 3.33 -17.21
N TYR A 253 -17.30 3.84 -16.00
CA TYR A 253 -16.52 3.24 -14.93
C TYR A 253 -17.39 2.68 -13.80
N GLY A 254 -18.73 2.79 -13.91
CA GLY A 254 -19.68 2.41 -12.86
C GLY A 254 -19.63 3.32 -11.62
N LEU A 255 -19.01 4.51 -11.72
CA LEU A 255 -18.79 5.43 -10.62
C LEU A 255 -19.87 6.54 -10.51
N ASP A 256 -20.84 6.56 -11.40
CA ASP A 256 -22.07 7.35 -11.27
C ASP A 256 -23.02 6.78 -10.20
N GLU A 257 -23.03 5.44 -10.04
CA GLU A 257 -23.68 4.70 -8.95
C GLU A 257 -22.69 3.67 -8.38
N PRO A 258 -21.68 4.10 -7.58
CA PRO A 258 -20.60 3.24 -7.15
C PRO A 258 -21.08 2.07 -6.31
N GLN A 259 -20.44 0.90 -6.49
CA GLN A 259 -20.76 -0.30 -5.71
C GLN A 259 -20.41 -0.14 -4.24
N LEU A 260 -19.40 0.69 -3.93
CA LEU A 260 -18.98 1.00 -2.59
C LEU A 260 -18.53 2.45 -2.49
N VAL A 261 -19.02 3.16 -1.47
CA VAL A 261 -18.44 4.41 -1.01
C VAL A 261 -17.97 4.24 0.43
N VAL A 262 -16.71 4.57 0.67
CA VAL A 262 -16.11 4.64 2.02
C VAL A 262 -15.83 6.09 2.33
N GLU A 263 -16.48 6.62 3.36
CA GLU A 263 -16.23 7.96 3.89
C GLU A 263 -15.62 7.83 5.29
N THR A 264 -14.47 8.44 5.53
CA THR A 264 -13.81 8.46 6.83
C THR A 264 -13.70 9.88 7.37
N GLU A 265 -13.97 10.03 8.68
CA GLU A 265 -13.60 11.22 9.46
C GLU A 265 -12.41 10.82 10.33
N TYR A 266 -11.31 11.56 10.25
CA TYR A 266 -10.05 11.17 10.90
C TYR A 266 -9.32 12.37 11.49
N THR A 267 -8.36 12.10 12.38
CA THR A 267 -7.37 13.03 12.87
C THR A 267 -5.97 12.61 12.43
N THR A 268 -5.11 13.60 12.22
CA THR A 268 -3.69 13.41 11.90
C THR A 268 -2.88 14.54 12.51
N GLU A 269 -1.59 14.31 12.77
CA GLU A 269 -0.66 15.36 13.18
C GLU A 269 -0.01 16.01 11.95
N ASN A 270 -0.06 17.34 11.87
CA ASN A 270 0.66 18.07 10.84
C ASN A 270 2.16 18.20 11.19
N GLU A 271 2.97 18.79 10.28
CA GLU A 271 4.41 18.98 10.45
C GLU A 271 4.79 19.78 11.69
N ASP A 272 3.90 20.63 12.22
CA ASP A 272 4.06 21.39 13.45
C ASP A 272 3.69 20.60 14.72
N GLY A 273 3.27 19.34 14.59
CA GLY A 273 2.79 18.50 15.70
C GLY A 273 1.43 18.92 16.24
N LYS A 274 0.59 19.55 15.42
CA LYS A 274 -0.78 19.91 15.79
C LYS A 274 -1.75 18.94 15.14
N GLU A 275 -2.72 18.54 15.94
CA GLU A 275 -3.84 17.71 15.50
C GLU A 275 -4.73 18.49 14.50
N GLU A 276 -4.99 17.88 13.37
CA GLU A 276 -5.91 18.35 12.34
C GLU A 276 -6.94 17.25 12.05
N THR A 277 -8.16 17.67 11.80
CA THR A 277 -9.26 16.77 11.41
C THR A 277 -9.47 16.84 9.91
N GLY A 278 -9.73 15.69 9.28
CA GLY A 278 -10.01 15.58 7.86
C GLY A 278 -11.16 14.63 7.55
N THR A 279 -11.60 14.69 6.31
CA THR A 279 -12.51 13.71 5.73
C THR A 279 -11.88 13.17 4.45
N PHE A 280 -12.05 11.87 4.22
CA PHE A 280 -11.61 11.24 2.98
C PHE A 280 -12.74 10.39 2.45
N THR A 281 -13.01 10.48 1.14
CA THR A 281 -14.07 9.72 0.47
C THR A 281 -13.46 8.95 -0.68
N LEU A 282 -13.73 7.64 -0.73
CA LEU A 282 -13.33 6.74 -1.80
C LEU A 282 -14.57 6.09 -2.39
N SER A 283 -14.79 6.28 -3.68
CA SER A 283 -15.80 5.57 -4.47
C SER A 283 -15.14 4.45 -5.26
N VAL A 284 -15.74 3.26 -5.24
CA VAL A 284 -15.18 2.06 -5.89
C VAL A 284 -16.27 1.35 -6.67
N SER A 285 -15.95 0.91 -7.86
CA SER A 285 -16.85 0.08 -8.68
C SER A 285 -16.07 -0.89 -9.55
N ARG A 286 -16.69 -2.01 -9.82
CA ARG A 286 -16.22 -2.95 -10.84
C ARG A 286 -16.55 -2.38 -12.22
N ASP A 287 -15.73 -2.74 -13.22
CA ASP A 287 -16.01 -2.41 -14.62
C ASP A 287 -17.40 -2.91 -15.03
N PRO A 288 -18.33 -2.01 -15.45
CA PRO A 288 -19.69 -2.40 -15.80
C PRO A 288 -19.79 -3.27 -17.07
N GLU A 289 -18.74 -3.31 -17.88
CA GLU A 289 -18.71 -4.15 -19.08
C GLU A 289 -18.27 -5.60 -18.78
N GLU A 290 -17.65 -5.85 -17.61
CA GLU A 290 -17.24 -7.19 -17.18
C GLU A 290 -18.42 -8.03 -16.66
N LYS A 291 -18.36 -9.34 -16.90
CA LYS A 291 -19.34 -10.28 -16.37
C LYS A 291 -18.99 -10.68 -14.94
N GLU A 292 -20.01 -11.01 -14.15
CA GLU A 292 -19.82 -11.46 -12.77
C GLU A 292 -18.92 -12.71 -12.64
N ASP A 293 -18.91 -13.58 -13.63
CA ASP A 293 -18.18 -14.86 -13.64
C ASP A 293 -16.73 -14.74 -14.15
N ASP A 294 -16.25 -13.54 -14.51
CA ASP A 294 -14.87 -13.35 -14.98
C ASP A 294 -13.89 -13.56 -13.81
N GLU A 295 -12.86 -14.39 -14.06
CA GLU A 295 -11.86 -14.77 -13.03
C GLU A 295 -10.99 -13.57 -12.55
N THR A 296 -10.84 -12.57 -13.39
CA THR A 296 -10.10 -11.32 -13.07
C THR A 296 -11.08 -10.17 -13.02
N VAL A 297 -11.06 -9.43 -11.94
CA VAL A 297 -11.88 -8.24 -11.75
C VAL A 297 -11.08 -7.00 -12.12
N THR A 298 -11.57 -6.23 -13.08
CA THR A 298 -11.15 -4.84 -13.28
C THR A 298 -12.05 -3.96 -12.43
N ALA A 299 -11.44 -3.10 -11.63
CA ALA A 299 -12.18 -2.18 -10.79
C ALA A 299 -11.58 -0.77 -10.88
N TYR A 300 -12.42 0.21 -10.65
CA TYR A 300 -12.08 1.62 -10.71
C TYR A 300 -12.34 2.29 -9.37
N ALA A 301 -11.54 3.32 -9.08
CA ALA A 301 -11.70 4.15 -7.90
C ALA A 301 -11.65 5.63 -8.24
N ARG A 302 -12.36 6.43 -7.45
CA ARG A 302 -12.37 7.90 -7.49
C ARG A 302 -12.25 8.43 -6.07
N VAL A 303 -11.40 9.42 -5.86
CA VAL A 303 -11.26 10.12 -4.57
C VAL A 303 -12.15 11.36 -4.57
N GLY A 304 -13.12 11.41 -3.67
CA GLY A 304 -14.03 12.54 -3.55
C GLY A 304 -14.67 12.94 -4.88
N GLU A 305 -14.50 14.21 -5.27
CA GLU A 305 -14.98 14.77 -6.55
C GLU A 305 -13.84 14.93 -7.57
N SER A 306 -12.71 14.24 -7.39
CA SER A 306 -11.57 14.31 -8.32
C SER A 306 -11.99 13.92 -9.75
N GLY A 307 -11.39 14.57 -10.76
CA GLY A 307 -11.52 14.17 -12.16
C GLY A 307 -10.66 12.95 -12.52
N ILE A 308 -9.82 12.46 -11.59
CA ILE A 308 -8.94 11.32 -11.85
C ILE A 308 -9.66 10.02 -11.49
N ILE A 309 -9.66 9.09 -12.44
CA ILE A 309 -10.18 7.74 -12.24
C ILE A 309 -9.00 6.77 -12.26
N TYR A 310 -8.88 5.98 -11.22
CA TYR A 310 -7.81 5.00 -11.05
C TYR A 310 -8.30 3.59 -11.32
N ARG A 311 -7.43 2.78 -11.91
CA ARG A 311 -7.62 1.33 -11.93
C ARG A 311 -7.10 0.74 -10.65
N LEU A 312 -7.89 -0.11 -10.01
CA LEU A 312 -7.50 -0.87 -8.83
C LEU A 312 -6.99 -2.26 -9.20
N LEU A 313 -6.06 -2.76 -8.42
CA LEU A 313 -5.72 -4.18 -8.45
C LEU A 313 -6.91 -5.01 -7.94
N SER A 314 -7.18 -6.16 -8.58
CA SER A 314 -8.27 -7.07 -8.19
C SER A 314 -8.24 -7.43 -6.70
N GLY A 315 -7.03 -7.71 -6.16
CA GLY A 315 -6.89 -8.04 -4.74
C GLY A 315 -7.23 -6.90 -3.78
N ASP A 316 -7.06 -5.64 -4.19
CA ASP A 316 -7.42 -4.50 -3.34
C ASP A 316 -8.92 -4.23 -3.43
N TYR A 317 -9.53 -4.34 -4.62
CA TYR A 317 -10.98 -4.33 -4.76
C TYR A 317 -11.65 -5.39 -3.87
N GLU A 318 -11.17 -6.65 -3.91
CA GLU A 318 -11.73 -7.74 -3.11
C GLU A 318 -11.62 -7.48 -1.60
N LYS A 319 -10.53 -6.85 -1.13
CA LYS A 319 -10.36 -6.47 0.27
C LYS A 319 -11.29 -5.32 0.67
N LEU A 320 -11.43 -4.30 -0.19
CA LEU A 320 -12.34 -3.17 0.05
C LEU A 320 -13.80 -3.62 0.14
N MET A 321 -14.20 -4.61 -0.67
CA MET A 321 -15.56 -5.17 -0.64
C MET A 321 -15.86 -5.99 0.63
N LYS A 322 -14.86 -6.35 1.46
CA LYS A 322 -15.02 -7.02 2.76
C LYS A 322 -15.28 -6.01 3.88
N MET A 323 -16.39 -5.29 3.76
CA MET A 323 -16.76 -4.19 4.65
C MET A 323 -18.08 -4.42 5.40
N THR A 324 -18.75 -5.57 5.22
CA THR A 324 -20.01 -5.82 5.90
C THR A 324 -19.82 -5.97 7.41
N TYR A 325 -20.89 -5.77 8.18
CA TYR A 325 -20.85 -6.01 9.62
C TYR A 325 -20.30 -7.39 9.97
N ASN A 326 -20.67 -8.43 9.20
CA ASN A 326 -20.18 -9.78 9.41
C ASN A 326 -18.68 -9.95 9.06
N ASP A 327 -18.13 -9.12 8.17
CA ASP A 327 -16.69 -9.14 7.88
C ASP A 327 -15.86 -8.50 8.99
N LEU A 328 -16.43 -7.49 9.68
CA LEU A 328 -15.70 -6.64 10.63
C LEU A 328 -16.01 -6.94 12.11
N ARG A 329 -17.03 -7.73 12.41
CA ARG A 329 -17.32 -8.19 13.80
C ARG A 329 -16.40 -9.33 14.21
N HIS A 330 -16.34 -9.60 15.51
CA HIS A 330 -15.63 -10.76 16.06
C HIS A 330 -16.06 -12.06 15.41
N GLN A 331 -15.08 -12.88 15.04
CA GLN A 331 -15.33 -14.25 14.57
C GLN A 331 -15.36 -15.25 15.73
N GLU A 332 -14.75 -14.91 16.84
CA GLU A 332 -14.84 -15.67 18.09
C GLU A 332 -16.25 -15.57 18.66
N VAL A 333 -16.80 -16.70 19.09
CA VAL A 333 -18.11 -16.74 19.76
C VAL A 333 -18.06 -15.99 21.09
N LEU A 334 -16.93 -16.06 21.78
CA LEU A 334 -16.65 -15.37 23.04
C LEU A 334 -15.32 -14.61 22.95
N PRO A 335 -15.28 -13.38 22.48
CA PRO A 335 -14.08 -12.56 22.38
C PRO A 335 -13.68 -11.94 23.74
N ALA A 336 -13.55 -12.77 24.78
CA ALA A 336 -13.13 -12.37 26.12
C ALA A 336 -11.65 -12.61 26.34
N ASP A 337 -11.01 -11.73 27.14
CA ASP A 337 -9.65 -12.02 27.60
C ASP A 337 -9.68 -13.18 28.59
N ARG A 338 -8.76 -14.13 28.43
CA ARG A 338 -8.61 -15.30 29.31
C ARG A 338 -8.45 -14.91 30.78
N TYR A 339 -7.76 -13.80 31.02
CA TYR A 339 -7.47 -13.34 32.38
C TYR A 339 -8.66 -12.64 33.03
N ASP A 340 -9.68 -12.26 32.25
CA ASP A 340 -10.92 -11.70 32.80
C ASP A 340 -11.91 -12.79 33.22
N ILE A 341 -11.73 -14.05 32.77
CA ILE A 341 -12.59 -15.16 33.15
C ILE A 341 -12.30 -15.56 34.60
N THR A 342 -13.27 -15.35 35.49
CA THR A 342 -13.15 -15.58 36.93
C THR A 342 -13.85 -16.85 37.41
N GLY A 343 -14.77 -17.40 36.64
CA GLY A 343 -15.50 -18.63 36.98
C GLY A 343 -16.27 -19.19 35.78
N LEU A 344 -16.66 -20.43 35.86
CA LEU A 344 -17.46 -21.11 34.85
C LEU A 344 -18.54 -21.95 35.51
N THR A 345 -19.77 -21.90 34.98
CA THR A 345 -20.81 -22.92 35.25
C THR A 345 -21.08 -23.64 33.94
N VAL A 346 -20.83 -24.94 33.91
CA VAL A 346 -21.00 -25.76 32.71
C VAL A 346 -22.16 -26.73 32.93
N VAL A 347 -23.12 -26.75 32.00
CA VAL A 347 -24.20 -27.73 31.93
C VAL A 347 -23.91 -28.65 30.75
N LEU A 348 -23.64 -29.91 31.04
CA LEU A 348 -23.33 -30.95 30.07
C LEU A 348 -24.07 -32.24 30.41
N GLU A 349 -24.79 -32.83 29.46
CA GLU A 349 -25.54 -34.08 29.60
C GLU A 349 -26.54 -34.10 30.77
N GLY A 350 -27.00 -32.92 31.22
CA GLY A 350 -27.94 -32.73 32.32
C GLY A 350 -27.28 -32.57 33.69
N GLU A 351 -25.96 -32.70 33.78
CA GLU A 351 -25.16 -32.42 34.97
C GLU A 351 -24.62 -31.00 34.96
N THR A 352 -24.41 -30.43 36.16
CA THR A 352 -23.89 -29.06 36.30
C THR A 352 -22.56 -29.10 37.05
N TYR A 353 -21.54 -28.49 36.45
CA TYR A 353 -20.19 -28.38 37.00
C TYR A 353 -19.89 -26.90 37.27
N GLN A 354 -19.42 -26.60 38.49
CA GLN A 354 -19.00 -25.24 38.87
C GLN A 354 -17.49 -25.21 39.02
N LEU A 355 -16.87 -24.31 38.30
CA LEU A 355 -15.44 -24.04 38.36
C LEU A 355 -15.24 -22.64 38.91
N GLU A 356 -14.57 -22.53 40.02
CA GLU A 356 -14.26 -21.27 40.70
C GLU A 356 -12.76 -21.01 40.64
N SER A 357 -12.40 -19.75 40.43
CA SER A 357 -10.99 -19.36 40.46
C SER A 357 -10.65 -18.49 41.66
N ARG A 358 -9.37 -18.52 42.06
CA ARG A 358 -8.79 -17.65 43.10
C ARG A 358 -7.42 -17.16 42.64
N GLY A 359 -7.10 -15.95 42.99
CA GLY A 359 -5.87 -15.28 42.53
C GLY A 359 -6.13 -14.40 41.32
N LYS A 360 -5.07 -13.82 40.75
CA LYS A 360 -5.14 -12.96 39.58
C LYS A 360 -4.13 -13.42 38.52
N ASP A 361 -4.43 -13.12 37.30
CA ASP A 361 -3.57 -13.32 36.14
C ASP A 361 -2.98 -14.76 36.05
N SER A 362 -1.70 -14.90 35.86
CA SER A 362 -0.99 -16.18 35.74
C SER A 362 -0.98 -17.02 37.02
N ASP A 363 -1.23 -16.43 38.19
CA ASP A 363 -1.24 -17.10 39.50
C ASP A 363 -2.65 -17.61 39.85
N ARG A 364 -3.62 -17.48 38.93
CA ARG A 364 -5.01 -17.94 39.13
C ARG A 364 -5.07 -19.45 39.25
N LYS A 365 -5.64 -19.94 40.36
CA LYS A 365 -5.89 -21.36 40.65
C LYS A 365 -7.35 -21.65 40.51
N TRP A 366 -7.64 -22.76 39.86
CA TRP A 366 -9.01 -23.21 39.62
C TRP A 366 -9.36 -24.40 40.50
N THR A 367 -10.61 -24.42 40.90
CA THR A 367 -11.18 -25.56 41.67
C THR A 367 -12.50 -25.98 41.07
N CYS A 368 -12.74 -27.32 41.05
CA CYS A 368 -14.01 -27.93 40.71
C CYS A 368 -14.44 -28.80 41.89
N ALA A 369 -15.67 -28.62 42.41
CA ALA A 369 -16.16 -29.30 43.60
C ALA A 369 -15.22 -29.22 44.84
N GLY A 370 -14.41 -28.14 44.93
CA GLY A 370 -13.46 -27.89 46.01
C GLY A 370 -12.08 -28.53 45.83
N GLU A 371 -11.84 -29.25 44.74
CA GLU A 371 -10.53 -29.82 44.40
C GLU A 371 -9.83 -28.94 43.34
N GLU A 372 -8.52 -28.75 43.48
CA GLU A 372 -7.69 -27.98 42.50
C GLU A 372 -7.70 -28.77 41.17
N THR A 373 -7.97 -28.04 40.06
CA THR A 373 -8.08 -28.62 38.74
C THR A 373 -7.37 -27.75 37.70
N ASP A 374 -6.88 -28.37 36.64
CA ASP A 374 -6.34 -27.65 35.47
C ASP A 374 -7.47 -27.39 34.48
N THR A 375 -7.70 -26.10 34.19
CA THR A 375 -8.73 -25.63 33.25
C THR A 375 -8.14 -25.15 31.92
N ALA A 376 -6.84 -25.29 31.69
CA ALA A 376 -6.19 -24.75 30.51
C ALA A 376 -6.86 -25.24 29.22
N ALA A 377 -7.04 -26.54 29.06
CA ALA A 377 -7.68 -27.12 27.87
C ALA A 377 -9.14 -26.66 27.68
N LEU A 378 -9.89 -26.48 28.78
CA LEU A 378 -11.27 -26.00 28.71
C LEU A 378 -11.35 -24.53 28.28
N LEU A 379 -10.50 -23.68 28.85
CA LEU A 379 -10.46 -22.24 28.45
C LEU A 379 -9.95 -22.09 27.03
N ASP A 380 -8.94 -22.86 26.61
CA ASP A 380 -8.46 -22.88 25.24
C ASP A 380 -9.56 -23.30 24.26
N ALA A 381 -10.31 -24.34 24.53
CA ALA A 381 -11.40 -24.80 23.69
C ALA A 381 -12.59 -23.81 23.65
N LEU A 382 -12.89 -23.16 24.77
CA LEU A 382 -13.95 -22.14 24.83
C LEU A 382 -13.60 -20.91 24.02
N LEU A 383 -12.39 -20.38 24.18
CA LEU A 383 -11.93 -19.17 23.48
C LEU A 383 -11.57 -19.43 22.00
N ALA A 384 -11.38 -20.69 21.62
CA ALA A 384 -11.17 -21.10 20.24
C ALA A 384 -12.47 -21.39 19.47
N LEU A 385 -13.65 -21.16 20.08
CA LEU A 385 -14.92 -21.27 19.36
C LEU A 385 -14.99 -20.17 18.30
N GLU A 386 -14.90 -20.57 17.03
CA GLU A 386 -14.83 -19.65 15.90
C GLU A 386 -16.03 -19.88 14.97
N THR A 387 -16.56 -18.77 14.49
CA THR A 387 -17.67 -18.70 13.56
C THR A 387 -17.25 -19.17 12.17
N GLU A 388 -17.95 -20.17 11.64
CA GLU A 388 -17.84 -20.51 10.21
C GLU A 388 -18.81 -19.67 9.39
N ARG A 389 -20.01 -19.43 9.92
CA ARG A 389 -21.05 -18.63 9.29
C ARG A 389 -21.95 -17.98 10.35
N PHE A 390 -22.18 -16.68 10.25
CA PHE A 390 -23.18 -16.01 11.09
C PHE A 390 -24.60 -16.39 10.71
N THR A 391 -25.49 -16.46 11.71
CA THR A 391 -26.90 -16.80 11.53
C THR A 391 -27.75 -16.18 12.64
N GLU A 392 -29.00 -15.85 12.30
CA GLU A 392 -30.03 -15.41 13.23
C GLU A 392 -31.12 -16.49 13.42
N GLU A 393 -30.90 -17.70 12.88
CA GLU A 393 -31.84 -18.82 13.01
C GLU A 393 -31.93 -19.27 14.45
N ALA A 394 -33.16 -19.40 14.96
CA ALA A 394 -33.37 -19.94 16.31
C ALA A 394 -32.96 -21.40 16.42
N PRO A 395 -32.37 -21.84 17.54
CA PRO A 395 -31.95 -23.22 17.73
C PRO A 395 -33.17 -24.15 17.76
N VAL A 396 -33.14 -25.21 16.93
CA VAL A 396 -34.19 -26.25 16.88
C VAL A 396 -33.67 -27.61 17.33
N GLY A 397 -32.34 -27.76 17.39
CA GLY A 397 -31.69 -29.00 17.78
C GLY A 397 -31.54 -29.17 19.28
N LYS A 398 -30.93 -30.32 19.68
CA LYS A 398 -30.63 -30.57 21.09
C LYS A 398 -29.48 -29.68 21.55
N GLU A 399 -29.58 -29.08 22.72
CA GLU A 399 -28.47 -28.45 23.43
C GLU A 399 -27.38 -29.47 23.72
N GLU A 400 -26.20 -29.26 23.24
CA GLU A 400 -25.06 -30.16 23.50
C GLU A 400 -24.26 -29.72 24.73
N ILE A 401 -24.04 -28.40 24.88
CA ILE A 401 -23.38 -27.83 26.06
C ILE A 401 -23.87 -26.37 26.27
N ARG A 402 -23.95 -25.97 27.54
CA ARG A 402 -24.20 -24.57 27.94
C ARG A 402 -23.15 -24.18 28.98
N MET A 403 -22.60 -23.00 28.82
CA MET A 403 -21.60 -22.43 29.72
C MET A 403 -22.00 -21.03 30.13
N THR A 404 -22.04 -20.76 31.43
CA THR A 404 -22.07 -19.38 31.94
C THR A 404 -20.66 -19.03 32.37
N VAL A 405 -20.11 -18.03 31.74
CA VAL A 405 -18.74 -17.50 31.92
C VAL A 405 -18.84 -16.27 32.80
N PHE A 406 -18.19 -16.29 33.96
CA PHE A 406 -18.11 -15.11 34.85
C PHE A 406 -16.87 -14.30 34.54
N LEU A 407 -17.03 -12.98 34.34
CA LEU A 407 -15.99 -12.07 33.94
C LEU A 407 -15.68 -11.06 35.05
N ASP A 408 -14.44 -10.60 35.12
CA ASP A 408 -14.02 -9.45 35.92
C ASP A 408 -14.36 -8.13 35.18
N ASN A 409 -15.66 -7.95 34.89
CA ASN A 409 -16.19 -6.82 34.15
C ASN A 409 -17.50 -6.35 34.83
N GLU A 410 -17.57 -5.07 35.19
CA GLU A 410 -18.72 -4.51 35.91
C GLU A 410 -20.00 -4.46 35.06
N ASN A 411 -19.86 -4.26 33.72
CA ASN A 411 -20.99 -4.14 32.79
C ASN A 411 -21.46 -5.51 32.30
N TYR A 412 -20.53 -6.48 32.20
CA TYR A 412 -20.77 -7.86 31.78
C TYR A 412 -20.22 -8.85 32.81
N PRO A 413 -20.82 -8.92 34.02
CA PRO A 413 -20.32 -9.82 35.06
C PRO A 413 -20.44 -11.30 34.69
N GLN A 414 -21.25 -11.62 33.70
CA GLN A 414 -21.39 -12.96 33.14
C GLN A 414 -21.86 -12.91 31.68
N VAL A 415 -21.45 -13.90 30.89
CA VAL A 415 -21.89 -14.19 29.53
C VAL A 415 -22.24 -15.65 29.41
N THR A 416 -23.37 -15.98 28.77
CA THR A 416 -23.80 -17.36 28.57
C THR A 416 -23.57 -17.77 27.11
N VAL A 417 -22.82 -18.86 26.89
CA VAL A 417 -22.61 -19.48 25.59
C VAL A 417 -23.30 -20.83 25.57
N ALA A 418 -24.17 -21.10 24.61
CA ALA A 418 -24.81 -22.41 24.44
C ALA A 418 -24.61 -22.91 23.00
N LEU A 419 -24.29 -24.19 22.86
CA LEU A 419 -24.14 -24.83 21.57
C LEU A 419 -25.26 -25.86 21.38
N TYR A 420 -25.97 -25.71 20.27
CA TYR A 420 -27.05 -26.61 19.88
C TYR A 420 -26.67 -27.39 18.63
N ARG A 421 -27.02 -28.64 18.55
CA ARG A 421 -26.81 -29.40 17.32
C ARG A 421 -27.61 -28.78 16.18
N TYR A 422 -26.93 -28.40 15.12
CA TYR A 422 -27.53 -27.85 13.90
C TYR A 422 -27.71 -28.98 12.86
N ASP A 423 -26.61 -29.60 12.49
CA ASP A 423 -26.60 -30.76 11.57
C ASP A 423 -25.44 -31.74 11.90
N GLY A 424 -24.92 -32.47 10.89
CA GLY A 424 -23.80 -33.39 11.05
C GLY A 424 -22.43 -32.72 11.17
N GLU A 425 -22.31 -31.46 10.67
CA GLU A 425 -21.04 -30.74 10.53
C GLU A 425 -20.96 -29.54 11.47
N TYR A 426 -22.10 -28.95 11.86
CA TYR A 426 -22.16 -27.67 12.60
C TYR A 426 -23.00 -27.81 13.90
N CYS A 427 -22.64 -26.94 14.84
CA CYS A 427 -23.47 -26.55 15.97
C CYS A 427 -23.84 -25.08 15.83
N LEU A 428 -25.06 -24.72 16.24
CA LEU A 428 -25.48 -23.32 16.36
C LEU A 428 -25.02 -22.80 17.72
N ALA A 429 -24.29 -21.71 17.70
CA ALA A 429 -23.88 -20.97 18.90
C ALA A 429 -24.88 -19.86 19.23
N GLU A 430 -25.30 -19.81 20.49
CA GLU A 430 -26.13 -18.77 21.10
C GLU A 430 -25.32 -18.09 22.19
N VAL A 431 -25.33 -16.75 22.20
CA VAL A 431 -24.71 -15.95 23.26
C VAL A 431 -25.81 -15.11 23.94
N ASP A 432 -25.92 -15.25 25.25
CA ASP A 432 -26.94 -14.62 26.08
C ASP A 432 -28.39 -14.79 25.58
N GLY A 433 -28.66 -15.92 24.96
CA GLY A 433 -29.98 -16.29 24.44
C GLY A 433 -30.27 -15.79 23.03
N GLU A 434 -29.30 -15.15 22.37
CA GLU A 434 -29.41 -14.74 20.99
C GLU A 434 -28.57 -15.64 20.08
N PRO A 435 -29.12 -16.19 18.97
CA PRO A 435 -28.34 -16.96 18.01
C PRO A 435 -27.30 -16.03 17.32
N VAL A 436 -26.08 -16.52 17.18
CA VAL A 436 -24.98 -15.73 16.65
C VAL A 436 -24.41 -16.38 15.39
N SER A 437 -24.07 -17.68 15.47
CA SER A 437 -23.30 -18.29 14.40
C SER A 437 -23.40 -19.82 14.37
N LEU A 438 -22.97 -20.38 13.25
CA LEU A 438 -22.65 -21.81 13.14
C LEU A 438 -21.14 -21.98 13.38
N VAL A 439 -20.80 -22.86 14.29
CA VAL A 439 -19.42 -23.28 14.59
C VAL A 439 -19.21 -24.72 14.13
N PRO A 440 -18.00 -25.10 13.70
CA PRO A 440 -17.69 -26.49 13.38
C PRO A 440 -17.97 -27.41 14.58
N ARG A 441 -18.66 -28.52 14.34
CA ARG A 441 -19.01 -29.47 15.42
C ARG A 441 -17.80 -30.07 16.11
N SER A 442 -16.65 -30.14 15.45
CA SER A 442 -15.39 -30.55 16.07
C SER A 442 -15.04 -29.69 17.29
N GLN A 443 -15.26 -28.39 17.22
CA GLN A 443 -14.99 -27.46 18.34
C GLN A 443 -15.92 -27.73 19.53
N ALA A 444 -17.19 -28.06 19.27
CA ALA A 444 -18.12 -28.45 20.32
C ALA A 444 -17.71 -29.80 20.99
N VAL A 445 -17.15 -30.72 20.22
CA VAL A 445 -16.59 -31.99 20.73
C VAL A 445 -15.35 -31.70 21.58
N ASP A 446 -14.41 -30.90 21.11
CA ASP A 446 -13.19 -30.53 21.85
C ASP A 446 -13.55 -29.89 23.20
N LEU A 447 -14.54 -28.96 23.19
CA LEU A 447 -15.04 -28.33 24.41
C LEU A 447 -15.65 -29.38 25.39
N THR A 448 -16.44 -30.29 24.87
CA THR A 448 -17.06 -31.39 25.68
C THR A 448 -16.00 -32.33 26.26
N GLU A 449 -14.99 -32.69 25.45
CA GLU A 449 -13.88 -33.55 25.91
C GLU A 449 -13.03 -32.86 26.98
N ALA A 450 -12.81 -31.53 26.86
CA ALA A 450 -12.11 -30.77 27.87
C ALA A 450 -12.85 -30.75 29.22
N VAL A 451 -14.20 -30.61 29.20
CA VAL A 451 -15.03 -30.73 30.43
C VAL A 451 -14.91 -32.12 31.03
N HIS A 452 -15.05 -33.20 30.24
CA HIS A 452 -14.90 -34.55 30.71
C HIS A 452 -13.51 -34.82 31.31
N GLY A 453 -12.44 -34.24 30.74
CA GLY A 453 -11.08 -34.32 31.27
C GLY A 453 -10.97 -33.78 32.70
N ILE A 454 -11.66 -32.70 33.00
CA ILE A 454 -11.71 -32.11 34.35
C ILE A 454 -12.48 -33.04 35.32
N VAL A 455 -13.65 -33.53 34.92
CA VAL A 455 -14.52 -34.37 35.74
C VAL A 455 -13.85 -35.70 36.08
N LEU A 456 -13.18 -36.32 35.10
CA LEU A 456 -12.50 -37.60 35.29
C LEU A 456 -11.24 -37.48 36.16
N SER A 457 -10.55 -36.33 36.12
CA SER A 457 -9.36 -36.08 36.95
C SER A 457 -9.73 -35.84 38.43
N GLY A 458 -10.92 -35.29 38.73
CA GLY A 458 -11.43 -35.11 40.10
C GLY A 458 -12.05 -36.36 40.71
N GLY A 459 -12.42 -37.38 39.92
CA GLY A 459 -13.06 -38.63 40.39
C GLY A 459 -12.13 -39.80 40.74
N ASN A 460 -10.82 -39.64 40.63
CA ASN A 460 -9.81 -40.69 40.84
C ASN A 460 -9.07 -40.58 42.20
N LYS A 461 -9.79 -40.33 43.28
CA LYS A 461 -9.25 -40.50 44.64
C LYS A 461 -10.18 -41.29 45.53
#